data_c6c662d7e5cc49a0973287574867ea28
#
_entry.id   c6c662d7e5cc49a0973287574867ea28
#
_cell.length_a   1.000
_cell.length_b   1.000
_cell.length_c   1.000
_cell.angle_alpha   90.00
_cell.angle_beta   90.00
_cell.angle_gamma   90.00
#
_symmetry.space_group_name_H-M   'P 1'
#
loop_
_entity.id
_entity.type
_entity.pdbx_description
1 polymer ?
#
loop_
_entity_poly.entity_id
_entity_poly.type
_entity_poly.pdbx_seq_one_letter_code
_entity_poly.pdbx_strand_id
1 'polypeptide(L)'
;MSTNFQNIIGTQLGQGTITTGYTSFYKVPPDTRTYIKEFDICNTTAGAINVYVSFVPVAGTAGTSNAILYNASIPAYSTLQWCGAQIINASGTVQAKASAAGCTITITGGEAQ
;
A
#
# COMPACT_ATOMS: atom_id res chain seq x y z
N MET A 1 -16.72 -17.70 16.40
CA MET A 1 -16.82 -16.32 16.89
C MET A 1 -17.02 -15.38 15.72
N SER A 2 -17.93 -14.50 15.86
CA SER A 2 -18.15 -13.51 14.81
C SER A 2 -17.15 -12.37 14.96
N THR A 3 -16.78 -11.78 13.85
CA THR A 3 -16.00 -10.56 13.86
C THR A 3 -16.84 -9.43 14.43
N ASN A 4 -16.28 -8.73 15.37
CA ASN A 4 -16.92 -7.57 15.95
C ASN A 4 -16.33 -6.33 15.28
N PHE A 5 -17.08 -5.72 14.40
CA PHE A 5 -16.61 -4.55 13.67
C PHE A 5 -16.32 -3.35 14.58
N GLN A 6 -16.91 -3.32 15.75
CA GLN A 6 -16.61 -2.26 16.71
C GLN A 6 -15.20 -2.35 17.27
N ASN A 7 -14.57 -3.50 17.11
CA ASN A 7 -13.20 -3.71 17.56
C ASN A 7 -12.16 -3.50 16.46
N ILE A 8 -12.59 -3.15 15.27
CA ILE A 8 -11.65 -2.83 14.20
C ILE A 8 -11.13 -1.43 14.44
N ILE A 9 -9.86 -1.35 14.77
CA ILE A 9 -9.18 -0.10 15.11
C ILE A 9 -8.23 0.24 13.98
N GLY A 10 -8.20 1.50 13.57
CA GLY A 10 -7.22 1.97 12.61
C GLY A 10 -5.81 1.74 13.14
N THR A 11 -4.95 1.17 12.31
CA THR A 11 -3.59 0.85 12.68
C THR A 11 -2.66 1.06 11.49
N GLN A 12 -1.40 1.32 11.80
CA GLN A 12 -0.38 1.36 10.77
C GLN A 12 -0.05 -0.07 10.37
N LEU A 13 -0.30 -0.39 9.11
CA LEU A 13 -0.09 -1.74 8.58
C LEU A 13 1.33 -1.92 8.06
N GLY A 14 1.92 -0.90 7.48
CA GLY A 14 3.26 -0.98 6.96
C GLY A 14 3.87 0.38 6.68
N GLN A 15 5.20 0.40 6.60
CA GLN A 15 5.97 1.60 6.32
C GLN A 15 7.32 1.20 5.75
N GLY A 16 7.84 1.96 4.83
CA GLY A 16 9.17 1.68 4.31
C GLY A 16 9.55 2.60 3.16
N THR A 17 10.80 2.44 2.73
CA THR A 17 11.34 3.16 1.58
C THR A 17 11.03 2.38 0.31
N ILE A 18 10.46 3.06 -0.67
CA ILE A 18 10.11 2.43 -1.95
C ILE A 18 11.37 2.35 -2.81
N THR A 19 11.60 1.17 -3.38
CA THR A 19 12.73 0.92 -4.28
C THR A 19 12.27 0.93 -5.74
N THR A 20 13.18 0.68 -6.67
CA THR A 20 12.87 0.69 -8.10
C THR A 20 12.23 -0.61 -8.59
N GLY A 21 12.15 -1.63 -7.73
CA GLY A 21 11.42 -2.87 -8.03
C GLY A 21 10.24 -3.02 -7.08
N TYR A 22 9.22 -3.77 -7.48
CA TYR A 22 8.10 -4.03 -6.59
C TYR A 22 8.57 -4.71 -5.32
N THR A 23 8.20 -4.15 -4.18
CA THR A 23 8.53 -4.65 -2.85
C THR A 23 7.24 -4.70 -2.04
N SER A 24 7.06 -5.77 -1.29
CA SER A 24 5.90 -5.91 -0.39
C SER A 24 6.13 -5.10 0.87
N PHE A 25 5.20 -4.22 1.20
CA PHE A 25 5.23 -3.44 2.43
C PHE A 25 4.23 -3.95 3.45
N TYR A 26 3.32 -4.81 3.04
CA TYR A 26 2.36 -5.42 3.94
C TYR A 26 1.83 -6.71 3.32
N LYS A 27 1.70 -7.75 4.14
CA LYS A 27 1.07 -9.01 3.76
C LYS A 27 -0.05 -9.32 4.72
N VAL A 28 -1.23 -9.63 4.18
CA VAL A 28 -2.40 -9.96 5.00
C VAL A 28 -2.17 -11.30 5.68
N PRO A 29 -2.33 -11.37 7.03
CA PRO A 29 -2.17 -12.64 7.75
C PRO A 29 -3.16 -13.71 7.30
N PRO A 30 -2.87 -15.00 7.59
CA PRO A 30 -3.82 -16.07 7.30
C PRO A 30 -5.15 -15.84 8.02
N ASP A 31 -6.24 -16.29 7.39
CA ASP A 31 -7.59 -16.21 7.95
C ASP A 31 -8.01 -14.78 8.31
N THR A 32 -7.41 -13.80 7.65
CA THR A 32 -7.63 -12.38 7.92
C THR A 32 -8.03 -11.68 6.62
N ARG A 33 -8.86 -10.66 6.74
CA ARG A 33 -9.07 -9.70 5.66
C ARG A 33 -8.62 -8.34 6.16
N THR A 34 -7.97 -7.61 5.29
CA THR A 34 -7.45 -6.30 5.63
C THR A 34 -8.20 -5.23 4.85
N TYR A 35 -8.58 -4.20 5.57
CA TYR A 35 -9.22 -3.01 5.03
C TYR A 35 -8.14 -1.94 4.91
N ILE A 36 -7.82 -1.55 3.69
CA ILE A 36 -6.86 -0.48 3.44
C ILE A 36 -7.62 0.83 3.36
N LYS A 37 -7.38 1.70 4.31
CA LYS A 37 -8.05 2.99 4.40
C LYS A 37 -7.28 4.07 3.66
N GLU A 38 -5.98 4.07 3.76
CA GLU A 38 -5.15 5.16 3.28
C GLU A 38 -3.72 4.68 3.11
N PHE A 39 -3.05 5.20 2.10
CA PHE A 39 -1.59 5.21 2.10
C PHE A 39 -1.09 6.57 1.64
N ASP A 40 0.04 6.98 2.21
CA ASP A 40 0.71 8.22 1.89
C ASP A 40 2.08 7.91 1.35
N ILE A 41 2.46 8.55 0.26
CA ILE A 41 3.79 8.39 -0.34
C ILE A 41 4.43 9.75 -0.37
N CYS A 42 5.54 9.88 0.36
CA CYS A 42 6.28 11.13 0.46
C CYS A 42 7.52 11.07 -0.42
N ASN A 43 7.65 12.02 -1.32
CA ASN A 43 8.86 12.20 -2.13
C ASN A 43 9.80 13.14 -1.38
N THR A 44 10.91 12.61 -0.88
CA THR A 44 11.86 13.36 -0.08
C THR A 44 13.00 13.96 -0.92
N THR A 45 12.88 13.94 -2.24
CA THR A 45 13.93 14.40 -3.14
C THR A 45 13.57 15.69 -3.85
N ALA A 46 14.56 16.30 -4.48
CA ALA A 46 14.40 17.56 -5.22
C ALA A 46 13.82 17.38 -6.63
N GLY A 47 13.60 16.14 -7.06
CA GLY A 47 13.04 15.85 -8.38
C GLY A 47 11.73 15.09 -8.30
N ALA A 48 10.89 15.20 -9.30
CA ALA A 48 9.66 14.41 -9.37
C ALA A 48 9.98 12.92 -9.52
N ILE A 49 9.19 12.07 -8.85
CA ILE A 49 9.33 10.61 -8.91
C ILE A 49 7.97 10.02 -9.25
N ASN A 50 7.95 9.05 -10.16
CA ASN A 50 6.74 8.32 -10.49
C ASN A 50 6.65 7.06 -9.63
N VAL A 51 5.45 6.79 -9.12
CA VAL A 51 5.22 5.66 -8.20
C VAL A 51 4.13 4.75 -8.72
N TYR A 52 4.20 3.50 -8.28
CA TYR A 52 3.29 2.43 -8.63
C TYR A 52 2.93 1.69 -7.36
N VAL A 53 1.63 1.50 -7.11
CA VAL A 53 1.15 0.72 -5.96
C VAL A 53 0.14 -0.30 -6.47
N SER A 54 0.32 -1.55 -6.04
CA SER A 54 -0.57 -2.65 -6.40
C SER A 54 -1.06 -3.36 -5.15
N PHE A 55 -2.34 -3.71 -5.14
CA PHE A 55 -2.92 -4.60 -4.14
C PHE A 55 -3.01 -5.98 -4.78
N VAL A 56 -2.08 -6.85 -4.40
CA VAL A 56 -1.80 -8.11 -5.11
C VAL A 56 -2.50 -9.25 -4.39
N PRO A 57 -3.37 -10.01 -5.08
CA PRO A 57 -4.01 -11.17 -4.46
C PRO A 57 -2.99 -12.29 -4.20
N VAL A 58 -3.39 -13.27 -3.38
CA VAL A 58 -2.54 -14.42 -3.11
C VAL A 58 -2.12 -15.08 -4.43
N ALA A 59 -0.85 -15.47 -4.51
CA ALA A 59 -0.24 -16.08 -5.69
C ALA A 59 -0.24 -15.18 -6.93
N GLY A 60 -0.55 -13.90 -6.78
CA GLY A 60 -0.50 -12.95 -7.88
C GLY A 60 0.84 -12.26 -8.00
N THR A 61 0.98 -11.49 -9.07
CA THR A 61 2.17 -10.70 -9.34
C THR A 61 1.76 -9.25 -9.53
N ALA A 62 2.49 -8.33 -8.90
CA ALA A 62 2.22 -6.91 -9.03
C ALA A 62 2.38 -6.44 -10.48
N GLY A 63 1.45 -5.65 -10.95
CA GLY A 63 1.47 -5.13 -12.31
C GLY A 63 0.21 -4.36 -12.65
N THR A 64 -0.06 -4.21 -13.93
CA THR A 64 -1.20 -3.42 -14.40
C THR A 64 -2.55 -4.02 -14.02
N SER A 65 -2.64 -5.34 -13.83
CA SER A 65 -3.91 -6.00 -13.55
C SER A 65 -4.42 -5.74 -12.13
N ASN A 66 -3.56 -5.31 -11.21
CA ASN A 66 -3.94 -5.04 -9.82
C ASN A 66 -3.42 -3.68 -9.33
N ALA A 67 -3.14 -2.79 -10.24
CA ALA A 67 -2.63 -1.47 -9.91
C ALA A 67 -3.70 -0.60 -9.27
N ILE A 68 -3.34 0.06 -8.19
CA ILE A 68 -4.13 1.12 -7.56
C ILE A 68 -3.60 2.48 -8.01
N LEU A 69 -2.28 2.63 -8.02
CA LEU A 69 -1.60 3.75 -8.66
C LEU A 69 -0.68 3.21 -9.74
N TYR A 70 -0.71 3.82 -10.89
CA TYR A 70 0.15 3.41 -11.97
C TYR A 70 0.81 4.62 -12.60
N ASN A 71 2.13 4.71 -12.45
CA ASN A 71 2.93 5.79 -13.02
C ASN A 71 2.47 7.18 -12.56
N ALA A 72 2.11 7.29 -11.28
CA ALA A 72 1.65 8.55 -10.71
C ALA A 72 2.85 9.41 -10.32
N SER A 73 2.87 10.64 -10.78
CA SER A 73 3.98 11.55 -10.50
C SER A 73 3.79 12.25 -9.18
N ILE A 74 4.82 12.23 -8.35
CA ILE A 74 4.86 12.99 -7.10
C ILE A 74 5.91 14.09 -7.26
N PRO A 75 5.51 15.36 -7.20
CA PRO A 75 6.48 16.47 -7.30
C PRO A 75 7.52 16.43 -6.19
N ALA A 76 8.61 17.15 -6.39
CA ALA A 76 9.68 17.25 -5.40
C ALA A 76 9.11 17.68 -4.04
N TYR A 77 9.57 17.02 -2.98
CA TYR A 77 9.23 17.35 -1.59
C TYR A 77 7.72 17.32 -1.29
N SER A 78 6.96 16.56 -2.05
CA SER A 78 5.49 16.50 -1.91
C SER A 78 5.04 15.13 -1.48
N THR A 79 3.82 15.05 -0.95
CA THR A 79 3.19 13.79 -0.54
C THR A 79 1.96 13.54 -1.38
N LEU A 80 1.84 12.31 -1.90
CA LEU A 80 0.62 11.83 -2.53
C LEU A 80 -0.16 11.03 -1.50
N GLN A 81 -1.42 11.40 -1.31
CA GLN A 81 -2.31 10.71 -0.38
C GLN A 81 -3.38 9.97 -1.15
N TRP A 82 -3.51 8.68 -0.88
CA TRP A 82 -4.61 7.87 -1.39
C TRP A 82 -5.52 7.49 -0.23
N CYS A 83 -6.81 7.79 -0.38
CA CYS A 83 -7.82 7.43 0.60
C CYS A 83 -8.90 6.63 -0.10
N GLY A 84 -9.42 5.63 0.58
CA GLY A 84 -10.48 4.81 0.03
C GLY A 84 -10.91 3.74 0.99
N ALA A 85 -11.39 2.64 0.41
CA ALA A 85 -11.86 1.49 1.15
C ALA A 85 -11.65 0.28 0.26
N GLN A 86 -10.50 -0.36 0.37
CA GLN A 86 -10.18 -1.57 -0.39
C GLN A 86 -9.94 -2.73 0.56
N ILE A 87 -10.49 -3.87 0.20
CA ILE A 87 -10.32 -5.09 0.97
C ILE A 87 -9.28 -5.97 0.28
N ILE A 88 -8.32 -6.45 1.05
CA ILE A 88 -7.36 -7.45 0.58
C ILE A 88 -7.59 -8.72 1.39
N ASN A 89 -7.79 -9.82 0.68
CA ASN A 89 -8.03 -11.12 1.30
C ASN A 89 -6.73 -11.72 1.84
N ALA A 90 -6.89 -12.78 2.63
CA ALA A 90 -5.76 -13.45 3.27
C ALA A 90 -4.62 -13.75 2.30
N SER A 91 -3.40 -13.52 2.74
CA SER A 91 -2.16 -13.74 1.99
C SER A 91 -1.94 -12.81 0.79
N GLY A 92 -2.84 -11.86 0.56
CA GLY A 92 -2.59 -10.79 -0.39
C GLY A 92 -1.57 -9.79 0.14
N THR A 93 -1.02 -8.95 -0.73
CA THR A 93 0.03 -8.01 -0.36
C THR A 93 -0.23 -6.62 -0.90
N VAL A 94 0.33 -5.63 -0.24
CA VAL A 94 0.48 -4.28 -0.79
C VAL A 94 1.91 -4.13 -1.27
N GLN A 95 2.08 -3.91 -2.56
CA GLN A 95 3.41 -3.78 -3.15
C GLN A 95 3.53 -2.43 -3.85
N ALA A 96 4.73 -1.89 -3.83
CA ALA A 96 5.01 -0.59 -4.43
C ALA A 96 6.37 -0.56 -5.08
N LYS A 97 6.52 0.26 -6.11
CA LYS A 97 7.81 0.60 -6.71
C LYS A 97 7.81 2.06 -7.14
N ALA A 98 8.98 2.57 -7.44
CA ALA A 98 9.15 3.95 -7.89
C ALA A 98 10.17 4.02 -9.02
N SER A 99 10.14 5.11 -9.79
CA SER A 99 11.09 5.31 -10.88
C SER A 99 12.50 5.64 -10.38
N ALA A 100 12.62 6.07 -9.12
CA ALA A 100 13.90 6.38 -8.49
C ALA A 100 13.78 6.21 -6.98
N ALA A 101 14.91 6.15 -6.28
CA ALA A 101 14.92 6.09 -4.83
C ALA A 101 14.53 7.44 -4.22
N GLY A 102 13.99 7.43 -3.01
CA GLY A 102 13.70 8.64 -2.25
C GLY A 102 12.25 8.83 -1.84
N CYS A 103 11.38 7.88 -2.16
CA CYS A 103 10.00 7.91 -1.67
C CYS A 103 9.81 6.95 -0.51
N THR A 104 8.98 7.35 0.45
CA THR A 104 8.57 6.48 1.56
C THR A 104 7.06 6.32 1.53
N ILE A 105 6.60 5.13 1.91
CA ILE A 105 5.17 4.82 1.95
C ILE A 105 4.76 4.47 3.37
N THR A 106 3.59 4.96 3.78
CA THR A 106 2.95 4.60 5.05
C THR A 106 1.54 4.12 4.75
N ILE A 107 1.18 2.96 5.27
CA ILE A 107 -0.10 2.30 4.98
C ILE A 107 -0.90 2.20 6.28
N THR A 108 -2.16 2.60 6.21
CA THR A 108 -3.07 2.61 7.37
C THR A 108 -4.36 1.89 7.02
N GLY A 109 -4.87 1.14 7.97
CA GLY A 109 -6.13 0.44 7.81
C GLY A 109 -6.48 -0.38 9.02
N GLY A 110 -7.16 -1.49 8.82
CA GLY A 110 -7.53 -2.39 9.91
C GLY A 110 -7.61 -3.83 9.43
N GLU A 111 -7.50 -4.75 10.37
CA GLU A 111 -7.56 -6.19 10.10
C GLU A 111 -8.73 -6.80 10.84
N ALA A 112 -9.39 -7.76 10.21
CA ALA A 112 -10.49 -8.51 10.83
C ALA A 112 -10.46 -9.96 10.38
N GLN A 113 -10.80 -10.84 11.31
CA GLN A 113 -10.89 -12.28 11.03
C GLN A 113 -12.31 -12.69 10.77
#